data_8f4b0861973b6a670f0c299cff06759d
#
_entry.id   8f4b0861973b6a670f0c299cff06759d
#
_cell.length_a   1.000
_cell.length_b   1.000
_cell.length_c   1.000
_cell.angle_alpha   90.00
_cell.angle_beta   90.00
_cell.angle_gamma   90.00
#
_symmetry.space_group_name_H-M   'P 1'
#
loop_
_entity.id
_entity.type
_entity.pdbx_description
1 polymer ?
#
loop_
_entity_poly.entity_id
_entity_poly.type
_entity_poly.pdbx_seq_one_letter_code
_entity_poly.pdbx_strand_id
1 'polypeptide(L)'
;MPAARGTELRLLLFALAIVWCAFLLVDANALARLSFSVVGYGASFTAVVAAAHLAVRRWAPHADPLILPCTVLLNGLGLVVIHRIDLGLAEQAVQRGKTYSAVAGQQVLWTVVALALFLAVLGFVRDHRVLARYGYLAGLAGIVAVLLPALLPSSLSEANGAKVWIRIGPLSLQPGEFAKLLLIVFAATTLVAKRELFRVAGRKVLGVELPRARDLGPIVLAALGCVAVLAFEKELGASLLFFGIVLVMIYLATERAVWVYAGLTVFAGGCVLAYFLFNHVRQRVANWIDPLATYDQAGGGYQIAQGLFGLSTGGMGGTGLGAGRPDIVPEANTDFITASIGEELGFLGLAAVLMLYLLIALRGMRHALAVRDSFGKLLGGG
;
A
#
# COMPACT_ATOMS: atom_id res chain seq x y z
N MET A 1 -6.26 -13.74 -29.22
CA MET A 1 -5.29 -12.99 -28.41
C MET A 1 -5.11 -11.51 -28.76
N PRO A 2 -5.23 -11.03 -29.99
CA PRO A 2 -5.30 -9.59 -30.25
C PRO A 2 -6.49 -8.88 -29.56
N ALA A 3 -7.60 -9.59 -29.34
CA ALA A 3 -8.78 -9.05 -28.66
C ALA A 3 -8.54 -8.59 -27.21
N ALA A 4 -7.69 -9.29 -26.42
CA ALA A 4 -7.41 -8.93 -25.04
C ALA A 4 -6.61 -7.61 -24.92
N ARG A 5 -5.66 -7.35 -25.82
CA ARG A 5 -4.90 -6.10 -25.84
C ARG A 5 -5.73 -4.92 -26.34
N GLY A 6 -6.68 -5.17 -27.27
CA GLY A 6 -7.66 -4.16 -27.67
C GLY A 6 -8.62 -3.79 -26.56
N THR A 7 -9.02 -4.75 -25.72
CA THR A 7 -9.85 -4.49 -24.53
C THR A 7 -9.08 -3.69 -23.50
N GLU A 8 -7.82 -4.03 -23.20
CA GLU A 8 -6.95 -3.27 -22.30
C GLU A 8 -6.82 -1.81 -22.76
N LEU A 9 -6.53 -1.57 -24.05
CA LEU A 9 -6.41 -0.22 -24.57
C LEU A 9 -7.70 0.59 -24.42
N ARG A 10 -8.86 0.00 -24.72
CA ARG A 10 -10.17 0.67 -24.54
C ARG A 10 -10.42 1.04 -23.08
N LEU A 11 -10.11 0.14 -22.14
CA LEU A 11 -10.25 0.40 -20.72
C LEU A 11 -9.24 1.46 -20.21
N LEU A 12 -8.02 1.48 -20.74
CA LEU A 12 -7.04 2.52 -20.43
C LEU A 12 -7.48 3.89 -20.94
N LEU A 13 -8.01 3.96 -22.15
CA LEU A 13 -8.56 5.22 -22.69
C LEU A 13 -9.75 5.70 -21.87
N PHE A 14 -10.62 4.79 -21.42
CA PHE A 14 -11.72 5.12 -20.53
C PHE A 14 -11.23 5.60 -19.16
N ALA A 15 -10.25 4.92 -18.56
CA ALA A 15 -9.64 5.35 -17.30
C ALA A 15 -8.97 6.74 -17.42
N LEU A 16 -8.22 6.98 -18.50
CA LEU A 16 -7.64 8.29 -18.78
C LEU A 16 -8.70 9.37 -18.97
N ALA A 17 -9.80 9.08 -19.67
CA ALA A 17 -10.90 10.01 -19.83
C ALA A 17 -11.51 10.41 -18.46
N ILE A 18 -11.73 9.43 -17.56
CA ILE A 18 -12.20 9.71 -16.20
C ILE A 18 -11.22 10.61 -15.45
N VAL A 19 -9.93 10.31 -15.48
CA VAL A 19 -8.89 11.07 -14.78
C VAL A 19 -8.81 12.49 -15.32
N TRP A 20 -8.83 12.68 -16.65
CA TRP A 20 -8.84 14.01 -17.25
C TRP A 20 -10.10 14.79 -16.89
N CYS A 21 -11.28 14.19 -16.97
CA CYS A 21 -12.54 14.81 -16.55
C CYS A 21 -12.48 15.21 -15.07
N ALA A 22 -11.93 14.35 -14.21
CA ALA A 22 -11.79 14.62 -12.78
C ALA A 22 -10.86 15.83 -12.53
N PHE A 23 -9.71 15.94 -13.21
CA PHE A 23 -8.83 17.10 -13.13
C PHE A 23 -9.52 18.39 -13.55
N LEU A 24 -10.25 18.35 -14.68
CA LEU A 24 -10.97 19.52 -15.20
C LEU A 24 -12.08 19.96 -14.23
N LEU A 25 -12.79 19.02 -13.61
CA LEU A 25 -13.83 19.32 -12.61
C LEU A 25 -13.24 19.93 -11.34
N VAL A 26 -12.11 19.42 -10.85
CA VAL A 26 -11.41 19.97 -9.68
C VAL A 26 -11.02 21.43 -9.94
N ASP A 27 -10.35 21.73 -11.05
CA ASP A 27 -9.94 23.08 -11.36
C ASP A 27 -11.14 24.03 -11.60
N ALA A 28 -12.17 23.55 -12.32
CA ALA A 28 -13.35 24.33 -12.57
C ALA A 28 -14.08 24.74 -11.28
N ASN A 29 -14.20 23.81 -10.33
CA ASN A 29 -14.91 24.06 -9.08
C ASN A 29 -14.05 24.80 -8.05
N ALA A 30 -12.75 24.47 -7.94
CA ALA A 30 -11.86 25.07 -6.93
C ALA A 30 -11.30 26.43 -7.36
N LEU A 31 -10.98 26.61 -8.64
CA LEU A 31 -10.30 27.82 -9.15
C LEU A 31 -11.16 28.69 -10.06
N ALA A 32 -12.33 28.21 -10.50
CA ALA A 32 -13.15 28.82 -11.58
C ALA A 32 -12.37 29.08 -12.89
N ARG A 33 -11.25 28.38 -13.08
CA ARG A 33 -10.38 28.48 -14.28
C ARG A 33 -9.55 27.19 -14.41
N LEU A 34 -9.11 26.88 -15.62
CA LEU A 34 -8.20 25.78 -15.86
C LEU A 34 -6.75 26.22 -15.63
N SER A 35 -6.01 25.48 -14.80
CA SER A 35 -4.61 25.78 -14.53
C SER A 35 -3.68 25.06 -15.52
N PHE A 36 -2.54 25.66 -15.81
CA PHE A 36 -1.51 25.04 -16.66
C PHE A 36 -0.93 23.78 -16.00
N SER A 37 -0.94 23.68 -14.67
CA SER A 37 -0.45 22.53 -13.93
C SER A 37 -1.24 21.27 -14.23
N VAL A 38 -2.57 21.35 -14.38
CA VAL A 38 -3.44 20.22 -14.74
C VAL A 38 -3.06 19.63 -16.11
N VAL A 39 -2.77 20.49 -17.09
CA VAL A 39 -2.32 20.02 -18.40
C VAL A 39 -0.98 19.28 -18.29
N GLY A 40 -0.05 19.81 -17.48
CA GLY A 40 1.25 19.17 -17.20
C GLY A 40 1.10 17.81 -16.51
N TYR A 41 0.30 17.73 -15.45
CA TYR A 41 0.06 16.47 -14.73
C TYR A 41 -0.66 15.44 -15.59
N GLY A 42 -1.72 15.84 -16.28
CA GLY A 42 -2.49 14.95 -17.14
C GLY A 42 -1.68 14.45 -18.33
N ALA A 43 -0.89 15.28 -18.98
CA ALA A 43 -0.02 14.89 -20.09
C ALA A 43 1.09 13.94 -19.63
N SER A 44 1.77 14.25 -18.53
CA SER A 44 2.80 13.39 -17.94
C SER A 44 2.23 12.03 -17.55
N PHE A 45 1.08 12.01 -16.91
CA PHE A 45 0.38 10.78 -16.53
C PHE A 45 -0.01 9.96 -17.76
N THR A 46 -0.55 10.60 -18.80
CA THR A 46 -0.89 9.93 -20.06
C THR A 46 0.34 9.32 -20.73
N ALA A 47 1.48 10.00 -20.72
CA ALA A 47 2.74 9.48 -21.26
C ALA A 47 3.22 8.23 -20.48
N VAL A 48 3.12 8.26 -19.15
CA VAL A 48 3.45 7.11 -18.28
C VAL A 48 2.55 5.91 -18.60
N VAL A 49 1.24 6.14 -18.73
CA VAL A 49 0.28 5.07 -19.07
C VAL A 49 0.54 4.49 -20.47
N ALA A 50 0.82 5.33 -21.44
CA ALA A 50 1.18 4.88 -22.79
C ALA A 50 2.46 4.02 -22.79
N ALA A 51 3.49 4.44 -22.04
CA ALA A 51 4.73 3.67 -21.90
C ALA A 51 4.49 2.32 -21.21
N ALA A 52 3.68 2.29 -20.14
CA ALA A 52 3.29 1.05 -19.45
C ALA A 52 2.54 0.09 -20.38
N HIS A 53 1.55 0.60 -21.15
CA HIS A 53 0.81 -0.21 -22.12
C HIS A 53 1.70 -0.80 -23.21
N LEU A 54 2.61 0.01 -23.77
CA LEU A 54 3.57 -0.45 -24.79
C LEU A 54 4.49 -1.53 -24.25
N ALA A 55 4.97 -1.37 -23.02
CA ALA A 55 5.80 -2.35 -22.33
C ALA A 55 5.06 -3.68 -22.10
N VAL A 56 3.84 -3.64 -21.57
CA VAL A 56 3.02 -4.85 -21.39
C VAL A 56 2.76 -5.53 -22.73
N ARG A 57 2.43 -4.76 -23.75
CA ARG A 57 2.22 -5.29 -25.11
C ARG A 57 3.46 -5.98 -25.66
N ARG A 58 4.66 -5.48 -25.33
CA ARG A 58 5.95 -5.98 -25.85
C ARG A 58 6.49 -7.16 -25.06
N TRP A 59 6.43 -7.10 -23.72
CA TRP A 59 7.10 -8.06 -22.84
C TRP A 59 6.16 -9.02 -22.12
N ALA A 60 4.89 -8.65 -21.91
CA ALA A 60 3.89 -9.47 -21.26
C ALA A 60 2.57 -9.55 -22.03
N PRO A 61 2.57 -10.04 -23.31
CA PRO A 61 1.37 -10.02 -24.16
C PRO A 61 0.21 -10.87 -23.64
N HIS A 62 0.44 -11.77 -22.70
CA HIS A 62 -0.55 -12.65 -22.08
C HIS A 62 -1.02 -12.17 -20.70
N ALA A 63 -0.55 -10.99 -20.21
CA ALA A 63 -0.99 -10.44 -18.94
C ALA A 63 -2.51 -10.16 -18.93
N ASP A 64 -3.11 -10.15 -17.73
CA ASP A 64 -4.53 -9.85 -17.56
C ASP A 64 -4.86 -8.42 -18.04
N PRO A 65 -5.87 -8.25 -18.89
CA PRO A 65 -6.20 -6.95 -19.48
C PRO A 65 -6.87 -5.97 -18.52
N LEU A 66 -7.24 -6.39 -17.29
CA LEU A 66 -7.96 -5.55 -16.32
C LEU A 66 -7.03 -4.94 -15.27
N ILE A 67 -5.93 -5.62 -14.91
CA ILE A 67 -5.06 -5.18 -13.80
C ILE A 67 -4.48 -3.80 -14.10
N LEU A 68 -3.86 -3.60 -15.28
CA LEU A 68 -3.25 -2.32 -15.63
C LEU A 68 -4.26 -1.16 -15.67
N PRO A 69 -5.45 -1.28 -16.34
CA PRO A 69 -6.45 -0.21 -16.31
C PRO A 69 -6.97 0.13 -14.92
N CYS A 70 -7.21 -0.86 -14.05
CA CYS A 70 -7.64 -0.61 -12.68
C CYS A 70 -6.55 0.12 -11.88
N THR A 71 -5.28 -0.28 -12.01
CA THR A 71 -4.14 0.39 -11.37
C THR A 71 -3.98 1.82 -11.87
N VAL A 72 -4.12 2.05 -13.18
CA VAL A 72 -4.07 3.38 -13.80
C VAL A 72 -5.18 4.28 -13.26
N LEU A 73 -6.40 3.77 -13.17
CA LEU A 73 -7.53 4.54 -12.64
C LEU A 73 -7.31 4.92 -11.17
N LEU A 74 -6.88 3.98 -10.32
CA LEU A 74 -6.59 4.25 -8.91
C LEU A 74 -5.46 5.28 -8.74
N ASN A 75 -4.36 5.12 -9.48
CA ASN A 75 -3.23 6.05 -9.42
C ASN A 75 -3.63 7.45 -9.93
N GLY A 76 -4.40 7.51 -11.03
CA GLY A 76 -4.90 8.76 -11.57
C GLY A 76 -5.86 9.49 -10.64
N LEU A 77 -6.80 8.77 -10.02
CA LEU A 77 -7.69 9.35 -9.00
C LEU A 77 -6.90 9.84 -7.78
N GLY A 78 -5.90 9.08 -7.33
CA GLY A 78 -5.00 9.53 -6.26
C GLY A 78 -4.29 10.84 -6.61
N LEU A 79 -3.78 10.96 -7.83
CA LEU A 79 -3.12 12.19 -8.29
C LEU A 79 -4.09 13.38 -8.37
N VAL A 80 -5.34 13.16 -8.80
CA VAL A 80 -6.40 14.19 -8.81
C VAL A 80 -6.71 14.67 -7.40
N VAL A 81 -6.89 13.75 -6.45
CA VAL A 81 -7.20 14.10 -5.06
C VAL A 81 -6.03 14.83 -4.39
N ILE A 82 -4.79 14.40 -4.63
CA ILE A 82 -3.60 15.11 -4.11
C ILE A 82 -3.54 16.52 -4.69
N HIS A 83 -3.78 16.69 -6.00
CA HIS A 83 -3.86 18.03 -6.61
C HIS A 83 -4.96 18.89 -5.97
N ARG A 84 -6.14 18.33 -5.68
CA ARG A 84 -7.22 19.03 -4.99
C ARG A 84 -6.81 19.49 -3.59
N ILE A 85 -6.15 18.64 -2.82
CA ILE A 85 -5.66 18.97 -1.48
C ILE A 85 -4.57 20.05 -1.56
N ASP A 86 -3.66 19.96 -2.52
CA ASP A 86 -2.63 20.97 -2.75
C ASP A 86 -3.23 22.37 -2.98
N LEU A 87 -4.34 22.47 -3.74
CA LEU A 87 -5.02 23.74 -3.96
C LEU A 87 -5.53 24.35 -2.64
N GLY A 88 -6.18 23.54 -1.79
CA GLY A 88 -6.69 24.01 -0.49
C GLY A 88 -5.57 24.40 0.48
N LEU A 89 -4.50 23.60 0.55
CA LEU A 89 -3.34 23.88 1.41
C LEU A 89 -2.56 25.11 0.92
N ALA A 90 -2.46 25.33 -0.39
CA ALA A 90 -1.85 26.53 -0.95
C ALA A 90 -2.65 27.78 -0.58
N GLU A 91 -3.98 27.73 -0.66
CA GLU A 91 -4.85 28.82 -0.23
C GLU A 91 -4.69 29.14 1.26
N GLN A 92 -4.70 28.12 2.13
CA GLN A 92 -4.46 28.29 3.56
C GLN A 92 -3.06 28.87 3.86
N ALA A 93 -2.04 28.46 3.11
CA ALA A 93 -0.69 28.97 3.27
C ALA A 93 -0.60 30.47 2.92
N VAL A 94 -1.23 30.88 1.83
CA VAL A 94 -1.31 32.30 1.44
C VAL A 94 -1.99 33.12 2.52
N GLN A 95 -3.13 32.65 3.07
CA GLN A 95 -3.85 33.34 4.16
C GLN A 95 -2.98 33.49 5.43
N ARG A 96 -2.05 32.55 5.66
CA ARG A 96 -1.12 32.56 6.81
C ARG A 96 0.20 33.25 6.50
N GLY A 97 0.37 33.86 5.31
CA GLY A 97 1.63 34.49 4.88
C GLY A 97 2.80 33.51 4.71
N LYS A 98 2.49 32.24 4.39
CA LYS A 98 3.48 31.17 4.20
C LYS A 98 3.51 30.72 2.74
N THR A 99 4.61 30.12 2.32
CA THR A 99 4.74 29.44 1.03
C THR A 99 4.38 27.96 1.19
N TYR A 100 3.69 27.40 0.19
CA TYR A 100 3.37 25.98 0.12
C TYR A 100 4.05 25.36 -1.10
N SER A 101 4.60 24.16 -0.93
CA SER A 101 5.18 23.37 -2.03
C SER A 101 4.21 22.26 -2.39
N ALA A 102 3.68 22.27 -3.60
CA ALA A 102 2.71 21.28 -4.07
C ALA A 102 3.33 19.87 -4.12
N VAL A 103 2.59 18.89 -3.61
CA VAL A 103 2.99 17.48 -3.53
C VAL A 103 2.63 16.72 -4.81
N ALA A 104 1.63 17.17 -5.58
CA ALA A 104 1.19 16.52 -6.82
C ALA A 104 2.34 16.35 -7.84
N GLY A 105 3.23 17.33 -7.96
CA GLY A 105 4.41 17.22 -8.82
C GLY A 105 5.37 16.11 -8.37
N GLN A 106 5.57 15.96 -7.06
CA GLN A 106 6.37 14.87 -6.49
C GLN A 106 5.70 13.51 -6.71
N GLN A 107 4.38 13.44 -6.65
CA GLN A 107 3.62 12.21 -6.93
C GLN A 107 3.79 11.77 -8.39
N VAL A 108 3.80 12.69 -9.35
CA VAL A 108 4.13 12.38 -10.76
C VAL A 108 5.54 11.78 -10.88
N LEU A 109 6.52 12.37 -10.19
CA LEU A 109 7.89 11.84 -10.17
C LEU A 109 7.93 10.41 -9.63
N TRP A 110 7.25 10.13 -8.52
CA TRP A 110 7.16 8.78 -7.97
C TRP A 110 6.44 7.80 -8.91
N THR A 111 5.43 8.26 -9.64
CA THR A 111 4.77 7.44 -10.67
C THR A 111 5.73 7.08 -11.81
N VAL A 112 6.62 8.01 -12.22
CA VAL A 112 7.68 7.73 -13.21
C VAL A 112 8.71 6.73 -12.67
N VAL A 113 9.11 6.88 -11.41
CA VAL A 113 10.02 5.91 -10.75
C VAL A 113 9.37 4.52 -10.67
N ALA A 114 8.09 4.44 -10.29
CA ALA A 114 7.34 3.19 -10.27
C ALA A 114 7.24 2.55 -11.67
N LEU A 115 7.02 3.36 -12.72
CA LEU A 115 7.07 2.89 -14.10
C LEU A 115 8.46 2.33 -14.44
N ALA A 116 9.53 3.02 -14.09
CA ALA A 116 10.90 2.55 -14.35
C ALA A 116 11.18 1.20 -13.68
N LEU A 117 10.75 1.03 -12.41
CA LEU A 117 10.84 -0.25 -11.71
C LEU A 117 9.99 -1.34 -12.37
N PHE A 118 8.76 -1.00 -12.78
CA PHE A 118 7.89 -1.92 -13.53
C PHE A 118 8.54 -2.40 -14.84
N LEU A 119 9.11 -1.47 -15.61
CA LEU A 119 9.82 -1.78 -16.84
C LEU A 119 11.06 -2.65 -16.56
N ALA A 120 11.80 -2.36 -15.50
CA ALA A 120 12.95 -3.16 -15.08
C ALA A 120 12.53 -4.60 -14.72
N VAL A 121 11.45 -4.77 -13.95
CA VAL A 121 10.93 -6.11 -13.62
C VAL A 121 10.52 -6.86 -14.90
N LEU A 122 9.76 -6.24 -15.80
CA LEU A 122 9.33 -6.87 -17.04
C LEU A 122 10.50 -7.22 -17.98
N GLY A 123 11.56 -6.39 -17.98
CA GLY A 123 12.73 -6.59 -18.83
C GLY A 123 13.72 -7.62 -18.29
N PHE A 124 14.00 -7.59 -16.99
CA PHE A 124 15.04 -8.40 -16.36
C PHE A 124 14.51 -9.69 -15.74
N VAL A 125 13.29 -9.68 -15.14
CA VAL A 125 12.71 -10.86 -14.46
C VAL A 125 11.82 -11.61 -15.45
N ARG A 126 12.44 -12.32 -16.39
CA ARG A 126 11.71 -13.14 -17.39
C ARG A 126 11.16 -14.44 -16.81
N ASP A 127 11.80 -14.98 -15.79
CA ASP A 127 11.40 -16.17 -15.08
C ASP A 127 11.44 -15.90 -13.56
N HIS A 128 10.26 -15.94 -12.91
CA HIS A 128 10.14 -15.74 -11.48
C HIS A 128 10.94 -16.76 -10.66
N ARG A 129 11.23 -17.94 -11.21
CA ARG A 129 12.00 -19.01 -10.54
C ARG A 129 13.43 -18.58 -10.21
N VAL A 130 13.97 -17.63 -10.95
CA VAL A 130 15.30 -17.07 -10.65
C VAL A 130 15.32 -16.43 -9.25
N LEU A 131 14.21 -15.83 -8.82
CA LEU A 131 14.09 -15.23 -7.49
C LEU A 131 14.25 -16.28 -6.38
N ALA A 132 13.79 -17.51 -6.59
CA ALA A 132 13.91 -18.60 -5.61
C ALA A 132 15.39 -18.89 -5.29
N ARG A 133 16.29 -18.74 -6.25
CA ARG A 133 17.74 -18.96 -6.04
C ARG A 133 18.33 -17.98 -5.03
N TYR A 134 17.78 -16.77 -4.98
CA TYR A 134 18.25 -15.68 -4.11
C TYR A 134 17.39 -15.49 -2.86
N GLY A 135 16.50 -16.44 -2.51
CA GLY A 135 15.54 -16.29 -1.44
C GLY A 135 16.16 -15.93 -0.08
N TYR A 136 17.24 -16.60 0.34
CA TYR A 136 17.92 -16.28 1.61
C TYR A 136 18.62 -14.92 1.58
N LEU A 137 19.19 -14.53 0.43
CA LEU A 137 19.76 -13.21 0.25
C LEU A 137 18.68 -12.14 0.29
N ALA A 138 17.51 -12.40 -0.31
CA ALA A 138 16.35 -11.53 -0.22
C ALA A 138 15.88 -11.37 1.22
N GLY A 139 15.82 -12.44 2.01
CA GLY A 139 15.50 -12.38 3.44
C GLY A 139 16.46 -11.50 4.23
N LEU A 140 17.76 -11.71 4.04
CA LEU A 140 18.80 -10.88 4.67
C LEU A 140 18.68 -9.41 4.26
N ALA A 141 18.56 -9.15 2.95
CA ALA A 141 18.39 -7.80 2.42
C ALA A 141 17.09 -7.12 2.94
N GLY A 142 16.00 -7.87 3.09
CA GLY A 142 14.75 -7.38 3.67
C GLY A 142 14.92 -6.97 5.14
N ILE A 143 15.58 -7.79 5.95
CA ILE A 143 15.87 -7.46 7.35
C ILE A 143 16.77 -6.22 7.44
N VAL A 144 17.84 -6.16 6.64
CA VAL A 144 18.73 -5.01 6.59
C VAL A 144 17.98 -3.75 6.16
N ALA A 145 17.08 -3.84 5.18
CA ALA A 145 16.28 -2.70 4.72
C ALA A 145 15.37 -2.15 5.83
N VAL A 146 14.77 -3.01 6.67
CA VAL A 146 13.97 -2.55 7.83
C VAL A 146 14.84 -1.93 8.91
N LEU A 147 16.04 -2.48 9.18
CA LEU A 147 16.93 -1.99 10.21
C LEU A 147 17.69 -0.72 9.82
N LEU A 148 17.90 -0.49 8.53
CA LEU A 148 18.75 0.59 8.02
C LEU A 148 18.33 1.98 8.52
N PRO A 149 17.06 2.39 8.47
CA PRO A 149 16.64 3.70 8.98
C PRO A 149 16.90 3.87 10.47
N ALA A 150 16.73 2.79 11.28
CA ALA A 150 16.99 2.81 12.72
C ALA A 150 18.44 3.14 13.06
N LEU A 151 19.38 2.69 12.21
CA LEU A 151 20.82 2.90 12.38
C LEU A 151 21.30 4.27 11.87
N LEU A 152 20.49 4.97 11.08
CA LEU A 152 20.85 6.27 10.53
C LEU A 152 20.64 7.42 11.55
N PRO A 153 21.36 8.54 11.40
CA PRO A 153 21.10 9.75 12.18
C PRO A 153 19.65 10.24 12.02
N SER A 154 19.06 10.76 13.10
CA SER A 154 17.68 11.25 13.10
C SER A 154 17.40 12.32 12.03
N SER A 155 18.40 13.13 11.67
CA SER A 155 18.29 14.13 10.60
C SER A 155 17.97 13.56 9.23
N LEU A 156 18.37 12.31 8.97
CA LEU A 156 18.16 11.62 7.68
C LEU A 156 17.01 10.61 7.72
N SER A 157 16.65 10.12 8.91
CA SER A 157 15.75 8.97 9.04
C SER A 157 14.45 9.25 9.79
N GLU A 158 14.37 10.32 10.59
CA GLU A 158 13.21 10.57 11.43
C GLU A 158 12.15 11.44 10.74
N ALA A 159 10.90 10.99 10.76
CA ALA A 159 9.73 11.73 10.37
C ALA A 159 8.61 11.47 11.40
N ASN A 160 7.98 12.53 11.91
CA ASN A 160 6.88 12.43 12.88
C ASN A 160 7.17 11.54 14.10
N GLY A 161 8.46 11.49 14.53
CA GLY A 161 8.90 10.68 15.68
C GLY A 161 9.13 9.20 15.39
N ALA A 162 9.12 8.78 14.12
CA ALA A 162 9.44 7.43 13.66
C ALA A 162 10.68 7.45 12.74
N LYS A 163 11.62 6.51 12.93
CA LYS A 163 12.83 6.36 12.12
C LYS A 163 12.64 5.30 11.04
N VAL A 164 11.79 5.56 10.05
CA VAL A 164 11.44 4.59 9.00
C VAL A 164 11.78 5.07 7.59
N TRP A 165 12.19 6.34 7.45
CA TRP A 165 12.49 6.96 6.17
C TRP A 165 13.99 7.06 5.89
N ILE A 166 14.36 7.19 4.62
CA ILE A 166 15.67 7.67 4.20
C ILE A 166 15.43 8.89 3.33
N ARG A 167 15.93 10.04 3.78
CA ARG A 167 15.80 11.31 3.07
C ARG A 167 17.11 11.67 2.38
N ILE A 168 17.04 11.84 1.06
CA ILE A 168 18.17 12.24 0.23
C ILE A 168 17.73 13.44 -0.61
N GLY A 169 18.00 14.65 -0.11
CA GLY A 169 17.51 15.87 -0.75
C GLY A 169 15.97 15.93 -0.76
N PRO A 170 15.34 16.15 -1.93
CA PRO A 170 13.89 16.23 -2.04
C PRO A 170 13.20 14.86 -2.04
N LEU A 171 13.97 13.78 -2.12
CA LEU A 171 13.44 12.42 -2.19
C LEU A 171 13.40 11.79 -0.80
N SER A 172 12.29 11.19 -0.46
CA SER A 172 12.10 10.36 0.73
C SER A 172 11.71 8.96 0.32
N LEU A 173 12.45 7.97 0.78
CA LEU A 173 12.22 6.55 0.52
C LEU A 173 11.99 5.83 1.84
N GLN A 174 11.02 4.94 1.88
CA GLN A 174 10.81 4.02 3.00
C GLN A 174 11.33 2.63 2.61
N PRO A 175 12.50 2.19 3.13
CA PRO A 175 13.07 0.88 2.77
C PRO A 175 12.17 -0.29 3.16
N GLY A 176 11.30 -0.12 4.17
CA GLY A 176 10.29 -1.10 4.58
C GLY A 176 9.36 -1.54 3.44
N GLU A 177 9.08 -0.65 2.48
CA GLU A 177 8.25 -0.99 1.30
C GLU A 177 8.91 -2.06 0.43
N PHE A 178 10.21 -1.95 0.21
CA PHE A 178 11.00 -2.95 -0.52
C PHE A 178 11.21 -4.21 0.32
N ALA A 179 11.37 -4.06 1.64
CA ALA A 179 11.53 -5.18 2.55
C ALA A 179 10.34 -6.14 2.50
N LYS A 180 9.11 -5.64 2.35
CA LYS A 180 7.91 -6.49 2.18
C LYS A 180 8.07 -7.46 1.00
N LEU A 181 8.46 -6.95 -0.16
CA LEU A 181 8.66 -7.77 -1.36
C LEU A 181 9.80 -8.79 -1.18
N LEU A 182 10.90 -8.37 -0.58
CA LEU A 182 12.05 -9.24 -0.31
C LEU A 182 11.71 -10.35 0.68
N LEU A 183 10.93 -10.05 1.72
CA LEU A 183 10.46 -11.04 2.69
C LEU A 183 9.44 -12.00 2.10
N ILE A 184 8.60 -11.57 1.15
CA ILE A 184 7.70 -12.46 0.40
C ILE A 184 8.54 -13.48 -0.40
N VAL A 185 9.59 -13.04 -1.11
CA VAL A 185 10.50 -13.93 -1.85
C VAL A 185 11.18 -14.93 -0.91
N PHE A 186 11.68 -14.47 0.23
CA PHE A 186 12.29 -15.32 1.27
C PHE A 186 11.29 -16.34 1.82
N ALA A 187 10.11 -15.90 2.22
CA ALA A 187 9.08 -16.77 2.78
C ALA A 187 8.61 -17.82 1.75
N ALA A 188 8.37 -17.40 0.49
CA ALA A 188 8.00 -18.32 -0.59
C ALA A 188 9.07 -19.40 -0.80
N THR A 189 10.36 -19.00 -0.86
CA THR A 189 11.48 -19.94 -1.04
C THR A 189 11.57 -20.93 0.13
N THR A 190 11.51 -20.42 1.36
CA THR A 190 11.67 -21.25 2.56
C THR A 190 10.48 -22.19 2.77
N LEU A 191 9.25 -21.72 2.51
CA LEU A 191 8.04 -22.55 2.61
C LEU A 191 8.03 -23.67 1.57
N VAL A 192 8.48 -23.39 0.33
CA VAL A 192 8.59 -24.43 -0.71
C VAL A 192 9.64 -25.45 -0.36
N ALA A 193 10.84 -25.02 0.06
CA ALA A 193 11.93 -25.92 0.44
C ALA A 193 11.56 -26.87 1.60
N LYS A 194 10.65 -26.44 2.48
CA LYS A 194 10.22 -27.19 3.66
C LYS A 194 8.83 -27.83 3.52
N ARG A 195 8.20 -27.74 2.35
CA ARG A 195 6.81 -28.20 2.13
C ARG A 195 6.58 -29.66 2.54
N GLU A 196 7.53 -30.56 2.25
CA GLU A 196 7.44 -31.97 2.61
C GLU A 196 7.47 -32.16 4.15
N LEU A 197 8.21 -31.31 4.87
CA LEU A 197 8.28 -31.36 6.34
C LEU A 197 6.95 -30.95 6.99
N PHE A 198 6.17 -30.10 6.32
CA PHE A 198 4.83 -29.69 6.79
C PHE A 198 3.76 -30.76 6.52
N ARG A 199 4.00 -31.69 5.59
CA ARG A 199 3.10 -32.81 5.26
C ARG A 199 3.38 -34.06 6.09
N VAL A 200 4.65 -34.28 6.47
CA VAL A 200 5.06 -35.42 7.33
C VAL A 200 4.67 -35.11 8.77
N ALA A 201 3.96 -36.06 9.39
CA ALA A 201 3.38 -35.94 10.72
C ALA A 201 4.31 -35.29 11.75
N GLY A 202 3.93 -34.10 12.19
CA GLY A 202 4.49 -33.47 13.38
C GLY A 202 3.94 -34.10 14.67
N ARG A 203 4.36 -33.58 15.80
CA ARG A 203 3.87 -34.01 17.12
C ARG A 203 2.37 -33.64 17.24
N LYS A 204 1.51 -34.59 17.58
CA LYS A 204 0.11 -34.30 17.90
C LYS A 204 0.05 -33.55 19.22
N VAL A 205 -0.38 -32.28 19.16
CA VAL A 205 -0.66 -31.48 20.35
C VAL A 205 -2.14 -31.11 20.31
N LEU A 206 -2.89 -31.46 21.33
CA LEU A 206 -4.35 -31.24 21.43
C LEU A 206 -5.15 -31.77 20.22
N GLY A 207 -4.73 -32.92 19.65
CA GLY A 207 -5.40 -33.49 18.48
C GLY A 207 -5.03 -32.88 17.12
N VAL A 208 -4.19 -31.88 17.10
CA VAL A 208 -3.71 -31.20 15.88
C VAL A 208 -2.27 -31.61 15.59
N GLU A 209 -1.99 -32.00 14.35
CA GLU A 209 -0.64 -32.33 13.90
C GLU A 209 0.09 -31.00 13.58
N LEU A 210 0.98 -30.58 14.48
CA LEU A 210 1.81 -29.39 14.30
C LEU A 210 3.16 -29.80 13.68
N PRO A 211 3.65 -29.11 12.63
CA PRO A 211 5.01 -29.27 12.16
C PRO A 211 6.00 -28.92 13.28
N ARG A 212 7.20 -29.41 13.17
CA ARG A 212 8.24 -29.13 14.16
C ARG A 212 8.56 -27.63 14.15
N ALA A 213 8.57 -26.99 15.32
CA ALA A 213 8.90 -25.56 15.47
C ALA A 213 10.23 -25.17 14.79
N ARG A 214 11.19 -26.09 14.72
CA ARG A 214 12.46 -25.93 14.02
C ARG A 214 12.30 -25.61 12.53
N ASP A 215 11.25 -26.08 11.88
CA ASP A 215 11.07 -25.96 10.43
C ASP A 215 10.40 -24.63 10.04
N LEU A 216 9.52 -24.10 10.88
CA LEU A 216 8.96 -22.74 10.77
C LEU A 216 9.89 -21.67 11.36
N GLY A 217 10.81 -22.08 12.24
CA GLY A 217 11.67 -21.16 13.00
C GLY A 217 12.26 -20.00 12.21
N PRO A 218 12.94 -20.22 11.08
CA PRO A 218 13.55 -19.12 10.32
C PRO A 218 12.55 -18.08 9.81
N ILE A 219 11.35 -18.51 9.36
CA ILE A 219 10.33 -17.59 8.84
C ILE A 219 9.69 -16.80 9.98
N VAL A 220 9.31 -17.53 11.06
CA VAL A 220 8.70 -16.91 12.24
C VAL A 220 9.71 -15.95 12.90
N LEU A 221 10.97 -16.32 13.00
CA LEU A 221 12.02 -15.48 13.57
C LEU A 221 12.23 -14.21 12.73
N ALA A 222 12.31 -14.33 11.40
CA ALA A 222 12.43 -13.19 10.51
C ALA A 222 11.20 -12.27 10.61
N ALA A 223 10.00 -12.84 10.60
CA ALA A 223 8.76 -12.08 10.73
C ALA A 223 8.66 -11.36 12.08
N LEU A 224 8.94 -12.08 13.19
CA LEU A 224 8.94 -11.49 14.54
C LEU A 224 10.03 -10.42 14.67
N GLY A 225 11.20 -10.63 14.07
CA GLY A 225 12.28 -9.63 14.06
C GLY A 225 11.83 -8.35 13.35
N CYS A 226 11.23 -8.44 12.17
CA CYS A 226 10.70 -7.28 11.46
C CYS A 226 9.57 -6.59 12.24
N VAL A 227 8.61 -7.37 12.78
CA VAL A 227 7.52 -6.84 13.60
C VAL A 227 8.06 -6.13 14.84
N ALA A 228 9.06 -6.69 15.52
CA ALA A 228 9.67 -6.07 16.68
C ALA A 228 10.33 -4.73 16.33
N VAL A 229 11.14 -4.67 15.27
CA VAL A 229 11.79 -3.44 14.83
C VAL A 229 10.76 -2.37 14.51
N LEU A 230 9.74 -2.69 13.70
CA LEU A 230 8.69 -1.74 13.32
C LEU A 230 7.84 -1.30 14.52
N ALA A 231 7.62 -2.18 15.50
CA ALA A 231 6.93 -1.82 16.74
C ALA A 231 7.76 -0.85 17.60
N PHE A 232 9.08 -1.05 17.69
CA PHE A 232 9.98 -0.10 18.34
C PHE A 232 10.01 1.25 17.63
N GLU A 233 9.92 1.27 16.32
CA GLU A 233 9.87 2.47 15.49
C GLU A 233 8.48 3.14 15.46
N LYS A 234 7.52 2.61 16.22
CA LYS A 234 6.12 3.08 16.33
C LYS A 234 5.29 2.90 15.05
N GLU A 235 5.75 2.08 14.11
CA GLU A 235 5.09 1.74 12.84
C GLU A 235 4.20 0.50 12.98
N LEU A 236 3.13 0.63 13.76
CA LEU A 236 2.21 -0.49 14.06
C LEU A 236 1.46 -0.99 12.81
N GLY A 237 1.14 -0.10 11.87
CA GLY A 237 0.46 -0.45 10.62
C GLY A 237 1.32 -1.37 9.74
N ALA A 238 2.59 -1.02 9.54
CA ALA A 238 3.53 -1.85 8.81
C ALA A 238 3.78 -3.19 9.51
N SER A 239 3.88 -3.21 10.85
CA SER A 239 4.00 -4.44 11.65
C SER A 239 2.84 -5.40 11.40
N LEU A 240 1.60 -4.89 11.42
CA LEU A 240 0.40 -5.68 11.14
C LEU A 240 0.41 -6.25 9.72
N LEU A 241 0.83 -5.45 8.73
CA LEU A 241 0.91 -5.87 7.34
C LEU A 241 1.94 -7.00 7.15
N PHE A 242 3.16 -6.88 7.72
CA PHE A 242 4.16 -7.94 7.68
C PHE A 242 3.66 -9.23 8.31
N PHE A 243 3.04 -9.13 9.47
CA PHE A 243 2.45 -10.28 10.14
C PHE A 243 1.36 -10.93 9.30
N GLY A 244 0.46 -10.15 8.71
CA GLY A 244 -0.62 -10.63 7.85
C GLY A 244 -0.10 -11.34 6.61
N ILE A 245 0.90 -10.78 5.92
CA ILE A 245 1.55 -11.41 4.76
C ILE A 245 2.10 -12.79 5.12
N VAL A 246 2.88 -12.87 6.19
CA VAL A 246 3.49 -14.16 6.62
C VAL A 246 2.42 -15.18 6.98
N LEU A 247 1.36 -14.76 7.68
CA LEU A 247 0.25 -15.63 8.06
C LEU A 247 -0.48 -16.19 6.84
N VAL A 248 -0.80 -15.34 5.87
CA VAL A 248 -1.42 -15.75 4.60
C VAL A 248 -0.51 -16.71 3.84
N MET A 249 0.78 -16.43 3.75
CA MET A 249 1.75 -17.30 3.05
C MET A 249 1.87 -18.67 3.72
N ILE A 250 1.89 -18.73 5.06
CA ILE A 250 1.89 -20.02 5.81
C ILE A 250 0.60 -20.79 5.50
N TYR A 251 -0.56 -20.11 5.47
CA TYR A 251 -1.82 -20.74 5.11
C TYR A 251 -1.79 -21.31 3.68
N LEU A 252 -1.35 -20.51 2.69
CA LEU A 252 -1.26 -20.95 1.30
C LEU A 252 -0.28 -22.11 1.09
N ALA A 253 0.79 -22.19 1.90
CA ALA A 253 1.77 -23.27 1.83
C ALA A 253 1.29 -24.57 2.48
N THR A 254 0.55 -24.47 3.59
CA THR A 254 0.14 -25.60 4.42
C THR A 254 -1.28 -26.09 4.14
N GLU A 255 -2.14 -25.22 3.60
CA GLU A 255 -3.57 -25.42 3.38
C GLU A 255 -4.33 -25.76 4.70
N ARG A 256 -3.76 -25.37 5.87
CA ARG A 256 -4.31 -25.69 7.20
C ARG A 256 -4.75 -24.42 7.92
N ALA A 257 -6.07 -24.26 8.13
CA ALA A 257 -6.65 -23.11 8.84
C ALA A 257 -6.18 -22.97 10.30
N VAL A 258 -5.69 -24.06 10.92
CA VAL A 258 -5.15 -24.04 12.29
C VAL A 258 -4.03 -23.00 12.45
N TRP A 259 -3.20 -22.81 11.44
CA TRP A 259 -2.12 -21.80 11.46
C TRP A 259 -2.66 -20.39 11.48
N VAL A 260 -3.79 -20.15 10.80
CA VAL A 260 -4.46 -18.84 10.83
C VAL A 260 -5.01 -18.57 12.22
N TYR A 261 -5.69 -19.56 12.83
CA TYR A 261 -6.21 -19.40 14.19
C TYR A 261 -5.09 -19.22 15.23
N ALA A 262 -4.02 -20.02 15.13
CA ALA A 262 -2.86 -19.87 16.02
C ALA A 262 -2.21 -18.50 15.86
N GLY A 263 -2.01 -18.04 14.62
CA GLY A 263 -1.47 -16.70 14.33
C GLY A 263 -2.37 -15.60 14.87
N LEU A 264 -3.67 -15.65 14.63
CA LEU A 264 -4.63 -14.66 15.16
C LEU A 264 -4.65 -14.64 16.69
N THR A 265 -4.50 -15.79 17.34
CA THR A 265 -4.41 -15.86 18.81
C THR A 265 -3.13 -15.19 19.31
N VAL A 266 -1.99 -15.47 18.68
CA VAL A 266 -0.70 -14.80 19.01
C VAL A 266 -0.79 -13.30 18.77
N PHE A 267 -1.42 -12.89 17.66
CA PHE A 267 -1.63 -11.49 17.34
C PHE A 267 -2.52 -10.80 18.38
N ALA A 268 -3.66 -11.39 18.75
CA ALA A 268 -4.54 -10.84 19.78
C ALA A 268 -3.82 -10.70 21.13
N GLY A 269 -3.06 -11.73 21.53
CA GLY A 269 -2.22 -11.66 22.74
C GLY A 269 -1.16 -10.55 22.64
N GLY A 270 -0.52 -10.39 21.48
CA GLY A 270 0.44 -9.32 21.20
C GLY A 270 -0.19 -7.92 21.28
N CYS A 271 -1.42 -7.74 20.75
CA CYS A 271 -2.16 -6.47 20.86
C CYS A 271 -2.48 -6.12 22.32
N VAL A 272 -2.95 -7.11 23.10
CA VAL A 272 -3.20 -6.92 24.54
C VAL A 272 -1.93 -6.54 25.27
N LEU A 273 -0.84 -7.25 25.03
CA LEU A 273 0.46 -6.95 25.62
C LEU A 273 0.95 -5.56 25.24
N ALA A 274 0.86 -5.19 23.96
CA ALA A 274 1.24 -3.88 23.45
C ALA A 274 0.44 -2.75 24.09
N TYR A 275 -0.86 -2.96 24.31
CA TYR A 275 -1.73 -2.00 25.00
C TYR A 275 -1.25 -1.70 26.43
N PHE A 276 -0.77 -2.72 27.16
CA PHE A 276 -0.27 -2.52 28.53
C PHE A 276 1.14 -1.96 28.57
N LEU A 277 2.01 -2.31 27.62
CA LEU A 277 3.42 -1.92 27.61
C LEU A 277 3.68 -0.54 27.00
N PHE A 278 2.91 -0.14 25.97
CA PHE A 278 3.21 1.06 25.19
C PHE A 278 2.12 2.14 25.30
N ASN A 279 2.48 3.30 25.86
CA ASN A 279 1.56 4.43 26.01
C ASN A 279 0.98 4.92 24.66
N HIS A 280 1.79 4.93 23.58
CA HIS A 280 1.31 5.36 22.28
C HIS A 280 0.25 4.40 21.69
N VAL A 281 0.30 3.09 21.99
CA VAL A 281 -0.74 2.13 21.61
C VAL A 281 -2.02 2.44 22.36
N ARG A 282 -1.93 2.68 23.67
CA ARG A 282 -3.08 3.03 24.52
C ARG A 282 -3.76 4.31 24.02
N GLN A 283 -2.96 5.32 23.69
CA GLN A 283 -3.48 6.58 23.15
C GLN A 283 -4.18 6.36 21.79
N ARG A 284 -3.61 5.56 20.88
CA ARG A 284 -4.26 5.23 19.60
C ARG A 284 -5.58 4.49 19.79
N VAL A 285 -5.67 3.57 20.75
CA VAL A 285 -6.91 2.87 21.08
C VAL A 285 -7.95 3.85 21.65
N ALA A 286 -7.57 4.75 22.57
CA ALA A 286 -8.45 5.79 23.10
C ALA A 286 -8.99 6.71 22.00
N ASN A 287 -8.10 7.18 21.11
CA ASN A 287 -8.48 8.02 19.97
C ASN A 287 -9.42 7.31 18.98
N TRP A 288 -9.28 5.99 18.83
CA TRP A 288 -10.16 5.19 17.97
C TRP A 288 -11.52 4.95 18.56
N ILE A 289 -11.61 4.70 19.89
CA ILE A 289 -12.87 4.44 20.58
C ILE A 289 -13.70 5.73 20.70
N ASP A 290 -13.07 6.81 21.15
CA ASP A 290 -13.71 8.11 21.29
C ASP A 290 -12.79 9.25 20.85
N PRO A 291 -12.78 9.55 19.53
CA PRO A 291 -11.94 10.61 18.99
C PRO A 291 -12.35 12.00 19.46
N LEU A 292 -13.60 12.21 19.89
CA LEU A 292 -14.07 13.50 20.36
C LEU A 292 -13.61 13.79 21.78
N ALA A 293 -13.56 12.78 22.66
CA ALA A 293 -13.04 12.94 24.01
C ALA A 293 -11.55 13.30 24.05
N THR A 294 -10.80 12.94 22.99
CA THR A 294 -9.37 13.22 22.86
C THR A 294 -9.03 14.30 21.83
N TYR A 295 -10.04 15.02 21.33
CA TYR A 295 -9.94 15.93 20.19
C TYR A 295 -8.87 17.03 20.38
N ASP A 296 -8.83 17.69 21.53
CA ASP A 296 -7.93 18.80 21.84
C ASP A 296 -6.59 18.35 22.46
N GLN A 297 -6.37 17.05 22.62
CA GLN A 297 -5.14 16.54 23.19
C GLN A 297 -4.02 16.46 22.14
N ALA A 298 -2.79 16.74 22.52
CA ALA A 298 -1.63 16.56 21.66
C ALA A 298 -1.51 15.08 21.23
N GLY A 299 -1.56 14.83 19.92
CA GLY A 299 -1.61 13.47 19.36
C GLY A 299 -2.95 12.77 19.59
N GLY A 300 -4.01 13.52 19.87
CA GLY A 300 -5.36 13.02 20.14
C GLY A 300 -6.18 12.70 18.89
N GLY A 301 -7.49 12.65 19.07
CA GLY A 301 -8.45 12.19 18.05
C GLY A 301 -8.79 13.18 16.95
N TYR A 302 -8.19 14.38 16.94
CA TYR A 302 -8.48 15.44 15.94
C TYR A 302 -8.51 14.92 14.51
N GLN A 303 -7.46 14.21 14.09
CA GLN A 303 -7.32 13.70 12.73
C GLN A 303 -8.44 12.71 12.37
N ILE A 304 -8.75 11.79 13.28
CA ILE A 304 -9.84 10.80 13.08
C ILE A 304 -11.19 11.49 13.02
N ALA A 305 -11.44 12.44 13.93
CA ALA A 305 -12.68 13.18 13.97
C ALA A 305 -12.90 14.00 12.69
N GLN A 306 -11.87 14.71 12.20
CA GLN A 306 -11.94 15.45 10.94
C GLN A 306 -12.17 14.53 9.73
N GLY A 307 -11.53 13.35 9.71
CA GLY A 307 -11.79 12.34 8.68
C GLY A 307 -13.23 11.83 8.70
N LEU A 308 -13.81 11.61 9.87
CA LEU A 308 -15.22 11.20 10.04
C LEU A 308 -16.18 12.32 9.62
N PHE A 309 -15.87 13.58 9.93
CA PHE A 309 -16.67 14.73 9.49
C PHE A 309 -16.65 14.86 7.98
N GLY A 310 -15.47 14.69 7.33
CA GLY A 310 -15.35 14.69 5.86
C GLY A 310 -16.23 13.59 5.24
N LEU A 311 -16.14 12.35 5.75
CA LEU A 311 -16.98 11.23 5.28
C LEU A 311 -18.49 11.52 5.47
N SER A 312 -18.87 12.12 6.60
CA SER A 312 -20.25 12.49 6.89
C SER A 312 -20.77 13.58 5.95
N THR A 313 -19.92 14.58 5.66
CA THR A 313 -20.23 15.66 4.73
C THR A 313 -20.47 15.15 3.31
N GLY A 314 -19.68 14.15 2.87
CA GLY A 314 -19.81 13.54 1.55
C GLY A 314 -21.09 12.75 1.34
N GLY A 315 -21.68 12.16 2.38
CA GLY A 315 -22.91 11.38 2.29
C GLY A 315 -22.84 10.29 1.21
N MET A 316 -23.95 10.09 0.46
CA MET A 316 -24.03 9.05 -0.57
C MET A 316 -23.32 9.42 -1.88
N GLY A 317 -23.49 10.64 -2.36
CA GLY A 317 -23.06 11.07 -3.70
C GLY A 317 -21.82 11.98 -3.72
N GLY A 318 -21.33 12.38 -2.57
CA GLY A 318 -20.24 13.33 -2.43
C GLY A 318 -20.68 14.80 -2.55
N THR A 319 -19.80 15.69 -2.11
CA THR A 319 -19.97 17.14 -2.30
C THR A 319 -19.69 17.57 -3.74
N GLY A 320 -19.02 16.72 -4.50
CA GLY A 320 -18.52 16.97 -5.84
C GLY A 320 -17.01 17.24 -5.86
N LEU A 321 -16.34 16.81 -6.93
CA LEU A 321 -14.91 17.03 -7.11
C LEU A 321 -14.58 18.52 -7.12
N GLY A 322 -13.69 18.92 -6.22
CA GLY A 322 -13.29 20.33 -6.05
C GLY A 322 -14.21 21.18 -5.17
N ALA A 323 -15.37 20.65 -4.71
CA ALA A 323 -16.34 21.40 -3.90
C ALA A 323 -16.25 21.10 -2.40
N GLY A 324 -15.58 20.01 -1.99
CA GLY A 324 -15.30 19.69 -0.59
C GLY A 324 -14.17 20.51 0.01
N ARG A 325 -13.81 20.24 1.26
CA ARG A 325 -12.69 20.85 2.00
C ARG A 325 -11.77 19.79 2.60
N PRO A 326 -11.25 18.83 1.78
CA PRO A 326 -10.40 17.76 2.28
C PRO A 326 -9.08 18.27 2.88
N ASP A 327 -8.69 19.50 2.57
CA ASP A 327 -7.53 20.20 3.12
C ASP A 327 -7.62 20.46 4.66
N ILE A 328 -8.79 20.30 5.26
CA ILE A 328 -8.98 20.45 6.71
C ILE A 328 -8.49 19.19 7.46
N VAL A 329 -8.57 18.01 6.82
CA VAL A 329 -8.14 16.74 7.43
C VAL A 329 -6.62 16.69 7.42
N PRO A 330 -5.95 16.53 8.58
CA PRO A 330 -4.49 16.35 8.62
C PRO A 330 -4.08 15.10 7.86
N GLU A 331 -2.96 15.18 7.13
CA GLU A 331 -2.42 14.07 6.30
C GLU A 331 -3.45 13.50 5.29
N ALA A 332 -4.33 14.36 4.79
CA ALA A 332 -5.37 14.00 3.82
C ALA A 332 -4.78 13.46 2.50
N ASN A 333 -3.57 13.89 2.13
CA ASN A 333 -2.86 13.46 0.93
C ASN A 333 -2.12 12.13 1.09
N THR A 334 -2.08 11.55 2.29
CA THR A 334 -1.40 10.29 2.63
C THR A 334 -2.35 9.33 3.34
N ASP A 335 -2.35 9.31 4.68
CA ASP A 335 -3.05 8.32 5.50
C ASP A 335 -4.58 8.45 5.44
N PHE A 336 -5.09 9.67 5.22
CA PHE A 336 -6.52 9.97 5.20
C PHE A 336 -7.08 10.29 3.80
N ILE A 337 -6.40 9.87 2.74
CA ILE A 337 -6.88 10.08 1.36
C ILE A 337 -8.28 9.47 1.13
N THR A 338 -8.62 8.41 1.82
CA THR A 338 -9.96 7.79 1.77
C THR A 338 -11.04 8.71 2.32
N ALA A 339 -10.74 9.53 3.33
CA ALA A 339 -11.67 10.53 3.85
C ALA A 339 -11.92 11.62 2.79
N SER A 340 -10.87 12.08 2.10
CA SER A 340 -10.98 13.04 1.00
C SER A 340 -11.81 12.51 -0.16
N ILE A 341 -11.58 11.25 -0.56
CA ILE A 341 -12.38 10.57 -1.59
C ILE A 341 -13.84 10.45 -1.14
N GLY A 342 -14.07 10.08 0.11
CA GLY A 342 -15.42 9.93 0.67
C GLY A 342 -16.16 11.26 0.81
N GLU A 343 -15.46 12.38 1.07
CA GLU A 343 -16.05 13.71 1.10
C GLU A 343 -16.48 14.18 -0.29
N GLU A 344 -15.58 14.08 -1.29
CA GLU A 344 -15.85 14.63 -2.62
C GLU A 344 -16.64 13.68 -3.52
N LEU A 345 -16.44 12.38 -3.44
CA LEU A 345 -17.13 11.38 -4.27
C LEU A 345 -18.21 10.58 -3.51
N GLY A 346 -18.32 10.78 -2.20
CA GLY A 346 -19.29 10.13 -1.34
C GLY A 346 -19.05 8.64 -1.16
N PHE A 347 -20.02 7.98 -0.53
CA PHE A 347 -19.99 6.53 -0.32
C PHE A 347 -19.90 5.75 -1.63
N LEU A 348 -20.57 6.18 -2.69
CA LEU A 348 -20.53 5.51 -4.00
C LEU A 348 -19.12 5.57 -4.61
N GLY A 349 -18.44 6.70 -4.54
CA GLY A 349 -17.07 6.85 -5.02
C GLY A 349 -16.09 5.98 -4.22
N LEU A 350 -16.22 5.99 -2.90
CA LEU A 350 -15.40 5.16 -2.02
C LEU A 350 -15.62 3.66 -2.27
N ALA A 351 -16.88 3.24 -2.44
CA ALA A 351 -17.22 1.87 -2.78
C ALA A 351 -16.64 1.45 -4.14
N ALA A 352 -16.66 2.34 -5.15
CA ALA A 352 -16.05 2.09 -6.45
C ALA A 352 -14.52 1.90 -6.33
N VAL A 353 -13.84 2.73 -5.54
CA VAL A 353 -12.40 2.58 -5.26
C VAL A 353 -12.10 1.23 -4.57
N LEU A 354 -12.88 0.85 -3.56
CA LEU A 354 -12.74 -0.45 -2.89
C LEU A 354 -12.98 -1.61 -3.86
N MET A 355 -13.96 -1.50 -4.76
CA MET A 355 -14.21 -2.51 -5.79
C MET A 355 -13.05 -2.64 -6.78
N LEU A 356 -12.37 -1.56 -7.15
CA LEU A 356 -11.17 -1.62 -7.98
C LEU A 356 -10.03 -2.37 -7.29
N TYR A 357 -9.78 -2.10 -6.01
CA TYR A 357 -8.81 -2.87 -5.22
C TYR A 357 -9.17 -4.35 -5.13
N LEU A 358 -10.44 -4.65 -4.84
CA LEU A 358 -10.93 -6.03 -4.80
C LEU A 358 -10.77 -6.74 -6.14
N LEU A 359 -11.03 -6.05 -7.25
CA LEU A 359 -10.87 -6.61 -8.59
C LEU A 359 -9.40 -6.93 -8.89
N ILE A 360 -8.46 -6.04 -8.53
CA ILE A 360 -7.01 -6.28 -8.67
C ILE A 360 -6.62 -7.51 -7.83
N ALA A 361 -7.03 -7.57 -6.56
CA ALA A 361 -6.71 -8.66 -5.65
C ALA A 361 -7.27 -10.01 -6.16
N LEU A 362 -8.53 -10.05 -6.57
CA LEU A 362 -9.17 -11.26 -7.10
C LEU A 362 -8.50 -11.75 -8.39
N ARG A 363 -8.14 -10.83 -9.31
CA ARG A 363 -7.44 -11.18 -10.54
C ARG A 363 -6.01 -11.63 -10.27
N GLY A 364 -5.28 -10.93 -9.40
CA GLY A 364 -3.94 -11.33 -8.96
C GLY A 364 -3.93 -12.72 -8.34
N MET A 365 -4.83 -12.96 -7.37
CA MET A 365 -4.96 -14.25 -6.69
C MET A 365 -5.35 -15.37 -7.67
N ARG A 366 -6.27 -15.10 -8.61
CA ARG A 366 -6.64 -16.09 -9.63
C ARG A 366 -5.43 -16.50 -10.48
N HIS A 367 -4.59 -15.54 -10.88
CA HIS A 367 -3.38 -15.83 -11.64
C HIS A 367 -2.34 -16.56 -10.78
N ALA A 368 -2.14 -16.14 -9.53
CA ALA A 368 -1.24 -16.81 -8.59
C ALA A 368 -1.60 -18.29 -8.40
N LEU A 369 -2.89 -18.59 -8.19
CA LEU A 369 -3.37 -19.96 -8.01
C LEU A 369 -3.29 -20.80 -9.29
N ALA A 370 -3.33 -20.19 -10.47
CA ALA A 370 -3.22 -20.89 -11.75
C ALA A 370 -1.77 -21.27 -12.12
N VAL A 371 -0.77 -20.70 -11.44
CA VAL A 371 0.65 -21.07 -11.63
C VAL A 371 0.88 -22.51 -11.21
N ARG A 372 1.61 -23.28 -12.02
CA ARG A 372 1.84 -24.72 -11.75
C ARG A 372 2.86 -24.96 -10.65
N ASP A 373 3.88 -24.15 -10.54
CA ASP A 373 4.93 -24.31 -9.52
C ASP A 373 4.53 -23.68 -8.17
N SER A 374 4.95 -24.31 -7.09
CA SER A 374 4.61 -23.90 -5.73
C SER A 374 5.24 -22.56 -5.33
N PHE A 375 6.44 -22.25 -5.85
CA PHE A 375 7.10 -20.98 -5.57
C PHE A 375 6.31 -19.82 -6.19
N GLY A 376 5.92 -19.94 -7.46
CA GLY A 376 5.11 -18.92 -8.14
C GLY A 376 3.75 -18.71 -7.49
N LYS A 377 3.10 -19.78 -7.00
CA LYS A 377 1.84 -19.66 -6.23
C LYS A 377 2.01 -18.84 -4.96
N LEU A 378 3.06 -19.14 -4.17
CA LEU A 378 3.32 -18.44 -2.92
C LEU A 378 3.80 -17.00 -3.16
N LEU A 379 4.64 -16.79 -4.18
CA LEU A 379 5.10 -15.45 -4.54
C LEU A 379 3.95 -14.54 -4.98
N GLY A 380 3.03 -15.05 -5.78
CA GLY A 380 1.88 -14.29 -6.26
C GLY A 380 0.75 -14.14 -5.23
N GLY A 381 0.69 -15.04 -4.24
CA GLY A 381 -0.29 -14.98 -3.14
C GLY A 381 0.15 -14.07 -1.99
N GLY A 382 1.47 -13.90 -1.78
CA GLY A 382 2.03 -12.96 -0.79
C GLY A 382 2.05 -11.54 -1.30
#